data_917a4f538d441b4141e91bad6c4cb4eb
#
_entry.id   917a4f538d441b4141e91bad6c4cb4eb
#
_cell.length_a   1.000
_cell.length_b   1.000
_cell.length_c   1.000
_cell.angle_alpha   90.00
_cell.angle_beta   90.00
_cell.angle_gamma   90.00
#
_symmetry.space_group_name_H-M   'P 1'
#
loop_
_entity.id
_entity.type
_entity.pdbx_description
1 polymer ?
#
loop_
_entity_poly.entity_id
_entity_poly.type
_entity_poly.pdbx_seq_one_letter_code
_entity_poly.pdbx_strand_id
1 'polypeptide(L)'
;MRHAKQAHTRIPVPARPGACQLTVRDLGVTLEGTEILQDVSFRLNCREIVALIGPNGAGKSSLFRSILGQIPYTGTIKFELAGGYPSHPKIGYVPQSPSFDRSCPISVLDFFAAAISRWPVFLPVPAPLRDKVSACLSRVHGEALLHKRIGTLSGGELQRV
;
A
#
# COMPACT_ATOMS: atom_id res chain seq x y z
N MET A 1 -26.11 -15.88 -14.11
CA MET A 1 -24.86 -16.32 -13.50
C MET A 1 -24.89 -15.95 -12.03
N ARG A 2 -24.82 -16.93 -11.13
CA ARG A 2 -24.93 -16.68 -9.68
C ARG A 2 -23.61 -16.14 -9.16
N HIS A 3 -23.60 -14.88 -8.68
CA HIS A 3 -22.42 -14.30 -8.03
C HIS A 3 -22.12 -15.09 -6.74
N ALA A 4 -20.94 -15.69 -6.68
CA ALA A 4 -20.46 -16.34 -5.48
C ALA A 4 -20.24 -15.28 -4.39
N LYS A 5 -21.04 -15.33 -3.32
CA LYS A 5 -20.77 -14.55 -2.10
C LYS A 5 -19.41 -14.96 -1.57
N GLN A 6 -18.44 -14.08 -1.65
CA GLN A 6 -17.11 -14.28 -1.06
C GLN A 6 -17.25 -14.31 0.46
N ALA A 7 -17.00 -15.46 1.05
CA ALA A 7 -16.94 -15.60 2.51
C ALA A 7 -15.65 -14.98 3.03
N HIS A 8 -15.77 -13.89 3.77
CA HIS A 8 -14.63 -13.30 4.48
C HIS A 8 -14.43 -14.05 5.79
N THR A 9 -13.37 -14.85 5.86
CA THR A 9 -12.94 -15.45 7.14
C THR A 9 -12.22 -14.36 7.93
N ARG A 10 -12.88 -13.83 8.97
CA ARG A 10 -12.27 -12.92 9.94
C ARG A 10 -11.65 -13.73 11.06
N ILE A 11 -10.38 -13.49 11.34
CA ILE A 11 -9.77 -13.88 12.61
C ILE A 11 -10.03 -12.72 13.59
N PRO A 12 -10.88 -12.90 14.62
CA PRO A 12 -11.21 -11.83 15.55
C PRO A 12 -9.99 -11.49 16.42
N VAL A 13 -9.48 -10.27 16.29
CA VAL A 13 -8.55 -9.71 17.26
C VAL A 13 -9.36 -8.77 18.16
N PRO A 14 -9.28 -8.88 19.50
CA PRO A 14 -10.07 -8.05 20.39
C PRO A 14 -9.79 -6.57 20.15
N ALA A 15 -10.84 -5.81 19.86
CA ALA A 15 -10.78 -4.37 19.67
C ALA A 15 -10.38 -3.68 20.99
N ARG A 16 -9.27 -2.93 20.98
CA ARG A 16 -8.94 -2.03 22.10
C ARG A 16 -9.65 -0.70 21.89
N PRO A 17 -10.20 -0.09 22.96
CA PRO A 17 -10.70 1.28 22.90
C PRO A 17 -9.56 2.21 22.45
N GLY A 18 -9.79 2.98 21.41
CA GLY A 18 -8.79 3.90 20.90
C GLY A 18 -8.23 3.61 19.51
N ALA A 19 -8.72 2.60 18.82
CA ALA A 19 -8.15 2.13 17.58
C ALA A 19 -8.75 2.83 16.36
N CYS A 20 -7.91 3.12 15.37
CA CYS A 20 -8.34 3.57 14.05
C CYS A 20 -9.15 2.46 13.33
N GLN A 21 -10.07 2.87 12.48
CA GLN A 21 -10.97 1.96 11.76
C GLN A 21 -11.12 2.41 10.31
N LEU A 22 -11.14 1.45 9.41
CA LEU A 22 -11.58 1.64 8.03
C LEU A 22 -12.97 1.02 7.88
N THR A 23 -13.95 1.81 7.46
CA THR A 23 -15.28 1.36 7.11
C THR A 23 -15.53 1.60 5.63
N VAL A 24 -15.87 0.55 4.92
CA VAL A 24 -16.30 0.59 3.51
C VAL A 24 -17.76 0.15 3.47
N ARG A 25 -18.62 0.93 2.82
CA ARG A 25 -20.06 0.64 2.67
C ARG A 25 -20.50 0.84 1.22
N ASP A 26 -21.18 -0.17 0.70
CA ASP A 26 -21.86 -0.17 -0.60
C ASP A 26 -20.95 0.33 -1.73
N LEU A 27 -19.67 -0.08 -1.65
CA LEU A 27 -18.65 0.34 -2.61
C LEU A 27 -18.93 -0.32 -3.96
N GLY A 28 -19.12 0.50 -4.97
CA GLY A 28 -19.22 0.11 -6.37
C GLY A 28 -18.10 0.76 -7.19
N VAL A 29 -17.60 0.04 -8.19
CA VAL A 29 -16.62 0.55 -9.14
C VAL A 29 -17.03 0.17 -10.55
N THR A 30 -17.16 1.18 -11.41
CA THR A 30 -17.40 1.01 -12.84
C THR A 30 -16.23 1.62 -13.61
N LEU A 31 -15.58 0.87 -14.46
CA LEU A 31 -14.50 1.33 -15.32
C LEU A 31 -14.88 1.05 -16.79
N GLU A 32 -14.77 2.07 -17.63
CA GLU A 32 -15.08 1.98 -19.07
C GLU A 32 -16.46 1.35 -19.35
N GLY A 33 -17.45 1.69 -18.53
CA GLY A 33 -18.79 1.15 -18.64
C GLY A 33 -18.99 -0.29 -18.14
N THR A 34 -17.92 -0.93 -17.65
CA THR A 34 -17.98 -2.27 -17.07
C THR A 34 -18.02 -2.18 -15.55
N GLU A 35 -18.99 -2.82 -14.92
CA GLU A 35 -19.09 -2.92 -13.48
C GLU A 35 -18.05 -3.94 -12.96
N ILE A 36 -17.08 -3.46 -12.16
CA ILE A 36 -15.98 -4.25 -11.62
C ILE A 36 -16.28 -4.70 -10.19
N LEU A 37 -16.87 -3.82 -9.39
CA LEU A 37 -17.25 -4.10 -8.01
C LEU A 37 -18.68 -3.61 -7.77
N GLN A 38 -19.46 -4.37 -7.01
CA GLN A 38 -20.82 -4.07 -6.64
C GLN A 38 -21.03 -4.37 -5.15
N ASP A 39 -21.62 -3.42 -4.43
CA ASP A 39 -22.09 -3.55 -3.04
C ASP A 39 -21.05 -4.13 -2.05
N VAL A 40 -19.77 -3.76 -2.22
CA VAL A 40 -18.72 -4.24 -1.33
C VAL A 40 -18.76 -3.46 -0.02
N SER A 41 -19.05 -4.19 1.08
CA SER A 41 -19.11 -3.60 2.41
C SER A 41 -18.30 -4.43 3.40
N PHE A 42 -17.39 -3.78 4.14
CA PHE A 42 -16.60 -4.40 5.20
C PHE A 42 -16.07 -3.35 6.18
N ARG A 43 -15.58 -3.83 7.31
CA ARG A 43 -14.94 -3.02 8.33
C ARG A 43 -13.63 -3.65 8.75
N LEU A 44 -12.62 -2.83 8.93
CA LEU A 44 -11.28 -3.17 9.37
C LEU A 44 -10.95 -2.36 10.61
N ASN A 45 -10.53 -3.03 11.66
CA ASN A 45 -10.06 -2.37 12.87
C ASN A 45 -8.54 -2.29 12.89
N CYS A 46 -7.99 -1.40 13.71
CA CYS A 46 -6.56 -1.32 13.94
C CYS A 46 -5.97 -2.69 14.31
N ARG A 47 -4.79 -2.99 13.74
CA ARG A 47 -4.05 -4.25 13.96
C ARG A 47 -4.74 -5.50 13.41
N GLU A 48 -5.78 -5.38 12.64
CA GLU A 48 -6.32 -6.50 11.88
C GLU A 48 -5.56 -6.67 10.58
N ILE A 49 -5.37 -7.92 10.18
CA ILE A 49 -4.87 -8.30 8.86
C ILE A 49 -6.05 -8.91 8.09
N VAL A 50 -6.34 -8.37 6.93
CA VAL A 50 -7.37 -8.90 6.04
C VAL A 50 -6.71 -9.36 4.75
N ALA A 51 -6.94 -10.62 4.38
CA ALA A 51 -6.54 -11.17 3.10
C ALA A 51 -7.70 -11.13 2.12
N LEU A 52 -7.48 -10.49 0.96
CA LEU A 52 -8.43 -10.47 -0.13
C LEU A 52 -8.10 -11.59 -1.12
N ILE A 53 -8.93 -12.63 -1.15
CA ILE A 53 -8.73 -13.82 -1.96
C ILE A 53 -9.76 -13.86 -3.09
N GLY A 54 -9.36 -14.25 -4.26
CA GLY A 54 -10.23 -14.40 -5.43
C GLY A 54 -9.47 -14.59 -6.72
N PRO A 55 -10.13 -15.01 -7.81
CA PRO A 55 -9.50 -15.19 -9.12
C PRO A 55 -8.94 -13.89 -9.69
N ASN A 56 -8.12 -14.01 -10.74
CA ASN A 56 -7.69 -12.85 -11.50
C ASN A 56 -8.90 -12.19 -12.16
N GLY A 57 -8.93 -10.87 -12.20
CA GLY A 57 -10.09 -10.11 -12.69
C GLY A 57 -11.23 -9.90 -11.69
N ALA A 58 -11.19 -10.47 -10.48
CA ALA A 58 -12.24 -10.29 -9.46
C ALA A 58 -12.31 -8.90 -8.81
N GLY A 59 -11.63 -7.90 -9.35
CA GLY A 59 -11.68 -6.52 -8.83
C GLY A 59 -10.79 -6.23 -7.61
N LYS A 60 -9.91 -7.17 -7.19
CA LYS A 60 -9.03 -6.97 -6.02
C LYS A 60 -8.21 -5.69 -6.09
N SER A 61 -7.54 -5.47 -7.22
CA SER A 61 -6.73 -4.26 -7.44
C SER A 61 -7.58 -3.00 -7.52
N SER A 62 -8.79 -3.09 -8.06
CA SER A 62 -9.74 -1.97 -8.13
C SER A 62 -10.23 -1.58 -6.74
N LEU A 63 -10.47 -2.53 -5.85
CA LEU A 63 -10.79 -2.26 -4.45
C LEU A 63 -9.67 -1.48 -3.74
N PHE A 64 -8.41 -1.92 -3.88
CA PHE A 64 -7.28 -1.19 -3.30
C PHE A 64 -7.13 0.22 -3.88
N ARG A 65 -7.26 0.37 -5.21
CA ARG A 65 -7.19 1.68 -5.86
C ARG A 65 -8.30 2.63 -5.41
N SER A 66 -9.52 2.11 -5.17
CA SER A 66 -10.62 2.91 -4.62
C SER A 66 -10.33 3.37 -3.19
N ILE A 67 -9.81 2.49 -2.33
CA ILE A 67 -9.43 2.84 -0.95
C ILE A 67 -8.32 3.90 -0.94
N LEU A 68 -7.41 3.86 -1.92
CA LEU A 68 -6.34 4.84 -2.10
C LEU A 68 -6.82 6.13 -2.79
N GLY A 69 -8.08 6.21 -3.22
CA GLY A 69 -8.61 7.36 -3.96
C GLY A 69 -8.03 7.53 -5.37
N GLN A 70 -7.49 6.48 -5.97
CA GLN A 70 -6.86 6.52 -7.31
C GLN A 70 -7.84 6.33 -8.46
N ILE A 71 -9.02 5.79 -8.19
CA ILE A 71 -10.10 5.58 -9.18
C ILE A 71 -11.44 6.03 -8.59
N PRO A 72 -12.39 6.47 -9.43
CA PRO A 72 -13.73 6.83 -8.99
C PRO A 72 -14.48 5.60 -8.45
N TYR A 73 -15.30 5.82 -7.45
CA TYR A 73 -16.14 4.80 -6.84
C TYR A 73 -17.47 5.40 -6.36
N THR A 74 -18.48 4.56 -6.17
CA THR A 74 -19.73 4.86 -5.48
C THR A 74 -19.70 4.28 -4.07
N GLY A 75 -20.62 4.70 -3.18
CA GLY A 75 -20.62 4.26 -1.79
C GLY A 75 -19.75 5.12 -0.88
N THR A 76 -19.28 4.55 0.21
CA THR A 76 -18.57 5.31 1.25
C THR A 76 -17.31 4.59 1.73
N ILE A 77 -16.20 5.31 1.79
CA ILE A 77 -14.95 4.88 2.43
C ILE A 77 -14.64 5.88 3.53
N LYS A 78 -14.56 5.42 4.79
CA LYS A 78 -14.26 6.26 5.95
C LYS A 78 -13.10 5.70 6.75
N PHE A 79 -12.17 6.58 7.09
CA PHE A 79 -11.13 6.32 8.08
C PHE A 79 -11.49 7.10 9.34
N GLU A 80 -11.57 6.40 10.47
CA GLU A 80 -11.96 6.98 11.74
C GLU A 80 -10.90 6.63 12.80
N LEU A 81 -10.58 7.60 13.65
CA LEU A 81 -9.81 7.36 14.87
C LEU A 81 -10.76 6.90 15.98
N ALA A 82 -10.16 6.47 17.09
CA ALA A 82 -10.92 6.20 18.31
C ALA A 82 -11.87 7.34 18.66
N GLY A 83 -13.13 6.98 18.94
CA GLY A 83 -14.18 7.94 19.23
C GLY A 83 -14.95 8.44 18.01
N GLY A 84 -14.71 7.85 16.81
CA GLY A 84 -15.47 8.19 15.60
C GLY A 84 -15.03 9.48 14.90
N TYR A 85 -13.90 10.04 15.28
CA TYR A 85 -13.37 11.24 14.63
C TYR A 85 -12.81 10.91 13.25
N PRO A 86 -13.15 11.69 12.19
CA PRO A 86 -12.58 11.52 10.86
C PRO A 86 -11.05 11.57 10.90
N SER A 87 -10.41 10.70 10.14
CA SER A 87 -8.96 10.65 10.05
C SER A 87 -8.48 10.64 8.61
N HIS A 88 -7.32 11.23 8.39
CA HIS A 88 -6.57 11.13 7.13
C HIS A 88 -5.29 10.31 7.39
N PRO A 89 -5.38 8.98 7.41
CA PRO A 89 -4.24 8.15 7.71
C PRO A 89 -3.17 8.26 6.63
N LYS A 90 -1.91 8.11 7.03
CA LYS A 90 -0.85 7.84 6.05
C LYS A 90 -0.91 6.37 5.67
N ILE A 91 -1.30 6.11 4.43
CA ILE A 91 -1.42 4.75 3.89
C ILE A 91 -0.15 4.41 3.15
N GLY A 92 0.53 3.33 3.56
CA GLY A 92 1.60 2.71 2.77
C GLY A 92 0.98 1.72 1.77
N TYR A 93 1.39 1.81 0.53
CA TYR A 93 0.97 0.90 -0.53
C TYR A 93 2.18 0.21 -1.15
N VAL A 94 2.17 -1.11 -1.16
CA VAL A 94 3.20 -1.92 -1.83
C VAL A 94 2.55 -2.55 -3.06
N PRO A 95 2.88 -2.10 -4.28
CA PRO A 95 2.33 -2.68 -5.51
C PRO A 95 2.93 -4.07 -5.78
N GLN A 96 2.17 -4.90 -6.47
CA GLN A 96 2.61 -6.25 -6.86
C GLN A 96 3.84 -6.23 -7.78
N SER A 97 3.94 -5.24 -8.64
CA SER A 97 5.06 -5.05 -9.56
C SER A 97 5.37 -3.56 -9.64
N PRO A 98 6.32 -3.07 -8.85
CA PRO A 98 6.77 -1.70 -9.01
C PRO A 98 7.46 -1.57 -10.37
N SER A 99 6.95 -0.68 -11.23
CA SER A 99 7.58 -0.35 -12.50
C SER A 99 8.66 0.71 -12.27
N PHE A 100 9.91 0.29 -12.28
CA PHE A 100 11.04 1.19 -12.31
C PHE A 100 11.64 1.23 -13.71
N ASP A 101 12.01 2.41 -14.17
CA ASP A 101 12.83 2.54 -15.36
C ASP A 101 14.23 1.97 -15.07
N ARG A 102 14.55 0.87 -15.75
CA ARG A 102 15.84 0.17 -15.58
C ARG A 102 17.03 1.00 -16.07
N SER A 103 16.78 2.01 -16.90
CA SER A 103 17.82 2.96 -17.35
C SER A 103 18.17 4.01 -16.31
N CYS A 104 17.37 4.13 -15.25
CA CYS A 104 17.54 5.16 -14.24
C CYS A 104 18.86 4.94 -13.45
N PRO A 105 19.78 5.91 -13.45
CA PRO A 105 21.10 5.76 -12.81
C PRO A 105 21.09 5.93 -11.28
N ILE A 106 19.91 6.05 -10.68
CA ILE A 106 19.73 6.37 -9.26
C ILE A 106 20.04 5.14 -8.40
N SER A 107 20.82 5.32 -7.32
CA SER A 107 21.03 4.29 -6.32
C SER A 107 19.79 4.12 -5.40
N VAL A 108 19.71 2.98 -4.71
CA VAL A 108 18.69 2.75 -3.67
C VAL A 108 18.74 3.84 -2.61
N LEU A 109 19.94 4.23 -2.17
CA LEU A 109 20.13 5.29 -1.20
C LEU A 109 19.57 6.62 -1.69
N ASP A 110 19.89 7.04 -2.91
CA ASP A 110 19.44 8.31 -3.48
C ASP A 110 17.92 8.33 -3.65
N PHE A 111 17.34 7.21 -4.09
CA PHE A 111 15.89 7.06 -4.22
C PHE A 111 15.15 7.29 -2.89
N PHE A 112 15.59 6.61 -1.82
CA PHE A 112 14.98 6.79 -0.51
C PHE A 112 15.28 8.16 0.09
N ALA A 113 16.48 8.70 -0.13
CA ALA A 113 16.82 10.05 0.32
C ALA A 113 15.89 11.09 -0.30
N ALA A 114 15.61 10.99 -1.60
CA ALA A 114 14.67 11.87 -2.30
C ALA A 114 13.22 11.70 -1.80
N ALA A 115 12.79 10.46 -1.48
CA ALA A 115 11.45 10.18 -0.99
C ALA A 115 11.22 10.65 0.47
N ILE A 116 12.24 10.57 1.31
CA ILE A 116 12.15 10.87 2.76
C ILE A 116 12.42 12.35 3.05
N SER A 117 13.25 13.00 2.23
CA SER A 117 13.71 14.35 2.48
C SER A 117 13.65 15.21 1.21
N ARG A 118 13.76 16.53 1.40
CA ARG A 118 13.95 17.49 0.30
C ARG A 118 15.43 17.70 -0.04
N TRP A 119 16.29 16.76 0.34
CA TRP A 119 17.73 16.87 0.08
C TRP A 119 18.01 16.75 -1.43
N PRO A 120 18.81 17.65 -2.00
CA PRO A 120 19.14 17.61 -3.41
C PRO A 120 19.93 16.35 -3.75
N VAL A 121 19.48 15.58 -4.75
CA VAL A 121 20.09 14.29 -5.14
C VAL A 121 21.49 14.41 -5.76
N PHE A 122 21.91 15.62 -6.15
CA PHE A 122 23.26 15.89 -6.66
C PHE A 122 24.28 16.16 -5.55
N LEU A 123 23.86 16.24 -4.29
CA LEU A 123 24.73 16.35 -3.13
C LEU A 123 24.87 15.02 -2.41
N PRO A 124 26.02 14.74 -1.79
CA PRO A 124 26.22 13.54 -0.98
C PRO A 124 25.16 13.42 0.11
N VAL A 125 24.56 12.24 0.25
CA VAL A 125 23.52 12.01 1.26
C VAL A 125 24.12 12.13 2.66
N PRO A 126 23.56 12.99 3.54
CA PRO A 126 24.05 13.15 4.91
C PRO A 126 24.00 11.85 5.71
N ALA A 127 24.99 11.65 6.61
CA ALA A 127 25.09 10.44 7.42
C ALA A 127 23.79 10.09 8.17
N PRO A 128 23.07 11.03 8.85
CA PRO A 128 21.83 10.69 9.55
C PRO A 128 20.72 10.17 8.63
N LEU A 129 20.68 10.63 7.37
CA LEU A 129 19.70 10.17 6.39
C LEU A 129 20.08 8.80 5.83
N ARG A 130 21.37 8.59 5.53
CA ARG A 130 21.91 7.29 5.13
C ARG A 130 21.67 6.23 6.20
N ASP A 131 21.90 6.55 7.47
CA ASP A 131 21.70 5.62 8.59
C ASP A 131 20.22 5.25 8.75
N LYS A 132 19.31 6.18 8.54
CA LYS A 132 17.86 5.91 8.47
C LYS A 132 17.51 4.91 7.36
N VAL A 133 18.01 5.13 6.15
CA VAL A 133 17.76 4.24 5.01
C VAL A 133 18.35 2.87 5.29
N SER A 134 19.59 2.80 5.79
CA SER A 134 20.24 1.56 6.17
C SER A 134 19.44 0.78 7.22
N ALA A 135 18.95 1.45 8.25
CA ALA A 135 18.10 0.83 9.27
C ALA A 135 16.74 0.33 8.73
N CYS A 136 16.20 0.94 7.70
CA CYS A 136 15.01 0.41 7.03
C CYS A 136 15.33 -0.85 6.21
N LEU A 137 16.44 -0.84 5.46
CA LEU A 137 16.87 -1.97 4.65
C LEU A 137 17.29 -3.18 5.50
N SER A 138 17.85 -2.98 6.68
CA SER A 138 18.22 -4.07 7.58
C SER A 138 17.02 -4.92 8.01
N ARG A 139 15.82 -4.33 8.12
CA ARG A 139 14.61 -5.06 8.47
C ARG A 139 14.18 -6.09 7.42
N VAL A 140 14.65 -5.93 6.18
CA VAL A 140 14.35 -6.80 5.05
C VAL A 140 15.62 -7.52 4.53
N HIS A 141 16.71 -7.51 5.30
CA HIS A 141 18.01 -8.07 4.93
C HIS A 141 18.51 -7.52 3.59
N GLY A 142 18.35 -6.21 3.39
CA GLY A 142 18.65 -5.50 2.15
C GLY A 142 19.85 -4.55 2.24
N GLU A 143 20.69 -4.63 3.26
CA GLU A 143 21.81 -3.69 3.51
C GLU A 143 22.78 -3.62 2.34
N ALA A 144 23.06 -4.77 1.71
CA ALA A 144 23.94 -4.87 0.55
C ALA A 144 23.39 -4.15 -0.70
N LEU A 145 22.10 -3.76 -0.68
CA LEU A 145 21.45 -3.08 -1.80
C LEU A 145 21.61 -1.56 -1.75
N LEU A 146 22.03 -0.99 -0.60
CA LEU A 146 22.04 0.44 -0.34
C LEU A 146 22.68 1.27 -1.47
N HIS A 147 23.78 0.81 -2.01
CA HIS A 147 24.54 1.50 -3.07
C HIS A 147 24.33 0.93 -4.47
N LYS A 148 23.48 -0.10 -4.61
CA LYS A 148 23.15 -0.64 -5.94
C LYS A 148 22.23 0.33 -6.69
N ARG A 149 22.38 0.37 -8.02
CA ARG A 149 21.45 1.09 -8.88
C ARG A 149 20.12 0.34 -8.94
N ILE A 150 19.00 1.06 -8.80
CA ILE A 150 17.64 0.45 -8.82
C ILE A 150 17.42 -0.36 -10.10
N GLY A 151 17.85 0.15 -11.25
CA GLY A 151 17.71 -0.54 -12.54
C GLY A 151 18.46 -1.87 -12.65
N THR A 152 19.47 -2.13 -11.80
CA THR A 152 20.24 -3.38 -11.81
C THR A 152 19.76 -4.43 -10.82
N LEU A 153 18.74 -4.10 -10.01
CA LEU A 153 18.18 -5.03 -9.04
C LEU A 153 17.42 -6.16 -9.72
N SER A 154 17.60 -7.37 -9.22
CA SER A 154 16.75 -8.51 -9.56
C SER A 154 15.33 -8.29 -9.03
N GLY A 155 14.35 -9.04 -9.54
CA GLY A 155 12.96 -8.94 -9.09
C GLY A 155 12.81 -9.14 -7.58
N GLY A 156 13.52 -10.12 -7.00
CA GLY A 156 13.50 -10.38 -5.55
C GLY A 156 14.22 -9.31 -4.73
N GLU A 157 15.27 -8.69 -5.27
CA GLU A 157 15.92 -7.54 -4.62
C GLU A 157 15.03 -6.30 -4.65
N LEU A 158 14.35 -6.07 -5.76
CA LEU A 158 13.41 -4.96 -5.91
C LEU A 158 12.20 -5.07 -4.97
N GLN A 159 11.73 -6.29 -4.68
CA GLN A 159 10.65 -6.51 -3.70
C GLN A 159 11.10 -6.23 -2.26
N ARG A 160 12.39 -6.30 -1.97
CA ARG A 160 12.94 -5.97 -0.64
C ARG A 160 13.22 -4.47 -0.45
N VAL A 161 13.31 -3.73 -1.53
CA VAL A 161 13.50 -2.28 -1.57
C VAL A 161 12.16 -1.57 -1.65
#